data_2c5781a2199b5ac81df040e434e6d078
#
_entry.id   2c5781a2199b5ac81df040e434e6d078
#
_cell.length_a   1.000
_cell.length_b   1.000
_cell.length_c   1.000
_cell.angle_alpha   90.00
_cell.angle_beta   90.00
_cell.angle_gamma   90.00
#
_symmetry.space_group_name_H-M   'P 1'
#
loop_
_entity.id
_entity.type
_entity.pdbx_description
1 polymer ?
#
loop_
_entity_poly.entity_id
_entity_poly.type
_entity_poly.pdbx_seq_one_letter_code
_entity_poly.pdbx_strand_id
1 'polypeptide(L)'
;KLYVVEWKGTPNRSIWSYDVNADGTVGNKTKLIDAADQGALDGFKVDRDGNLWCGWGSNGALQAEASEQGGRKVFQLKGKPEELDGVMVFNPQGKAIAHIRLPERCANLCFGGPKNNRLYMASSHSLYALYVEAHGAV
;
A
#
# COMPACT_ATOMS: atom_id res chain seq x y z
N LYS A 1 -8.03 -4.79 15.72
CA LYS A 1 -8.49 -4.36 14.40
C LYS A 1 -8.07 -5.35 13.31
N LEU A 2 -8.92 -5.54 12.31
CA LEU A 2 -8.60 -6.21 11.05
C LEU A 2 -8.55 -5.14 9.96
N TYR A 3 -7.51 -5.17 9.14
CA TYR A 3 -7.38 -4.29 7.98
C TYR A 3 -7.46 -5.09 6.69
N VAL A 4 -8.22 -4.58 5.72
CA VAL A 4 -8.44 -5.24 4.43
C VAL A 4 -8.21 -4.25 3.30
N VAL A 5 -7.28 -4.58 2.40
CA VAL A 5 -7.09 -3.79 1.18
C VAL A 5 -8.07 -4.24 0.11
N GLU A 6 -8.79 -3.28 -0.45
CA GLU A 6 -9.66 -3.45 -1.61
C GLU A 6 -8.88 -3.09 -2.88
N TRP A 7 -8.28 -4.10 -3.47
CA TRP A 7 -7.37 -3.93 -4.60
C TRP A 7 -8.08 -3.54 -5.91
N LYS A 8 -9.32 -3.97 -6.11
CA LYS A 8 -10.13 -3.66 -7.31
C LYS A 8 -11.22 -2.63 -7.04
N GLY A 9 -11.12 -1.87 -5.96
CA GLY A 9 -12.11 -0.86 -5.61
C GLY A 9 -12.27 0.20 -6.71
N THR A 10 -13.51 0.52 -7.01
CA THR A 10 -13.84 1.57 -7.97
C THR A 10 -14.55 2.71 -7.23
N PRO A 11 -14.18 3.96 -7.43
CA PRO A 11 -13.14 4.43 -8.37
C PRO A 11 -11.70 4.24 -7.87
N ASN A 12 -11.49 3.98 -6.58
CA ASN A 12 -10.17 3.98 -5.95
C ASN A 12 -9.93 2.72 -5.13
N ARG A 13 -8.67 2.31 -5.02
CA ARG A 13 -8.22 1.32 -4.04
C ARG A 13 -8.31 1.91 -2.65
N SER A 14 -8.69 1.09 -1.67
CA SER A 14 -8.93 1.54 -0.30
C SER A 14 -8.43 0.51 0.71
N ILE A 15 -8.13 0.97 1.92
CA ILE A 15 -7.98 0.10 3.08
C ILE A 15 -9.16 0.33 4.01
N TRP A 16 -9.83 -0.76 4.34
CA TRP A 16 -10.93 -0.81 5.29
C TRP A 16 -10.44 -1.35 6.63
N SER A 17 -10.89 -0.76 7.72
CA SER A 17 -10.69 -1.28 9.07
C SER A 17 -11.98 -1.85 9.64
N TYR A 18 -11.85 -2.90 10.43
CA TYR A 18 -12.93 -3.56 11.13
C TYR A 18 -12.56 -3.75 12.60
N ASP A 19 -13.53 -3.70 13.47
CA ASP A 19 -13.39 -4.20 14.84
C ASP A 19 -13.48 -5.72 14.82
N VAL A 20 -12.60 -6.38 15.59
CA VAL A 20 -12.68 -7.81 15.85
C VAL A 20 -13.29 -8.00 17.23
N ASN A 21 -14.43 -8.66 17.29
CA ASN A 21 -15.16 -8.95 18.51
C ASN A 21 -14.56 -10.15 19.24
N ALA A 22 -14.89 -10.32 20.53
CA ALA A 22 -14.39 -11.43 21.34
C ALA A 22 -14.81 -12.81 20.81
N ASP A 23 -15.93 -12.90 20.10
CA ASP A 23 -16.44 -14.11 19.47
C ASP A 23 -15.82 -14.40 18.09
N GLY A 24 -14.86 -13.57 17.64
CA GLY A 24 -14.20 -13.69 16.36
C GLY A 24 -14.95 -13.09 15.18
N THR A 25 -16.14 -12.55 15.39
CA THR A 25 -16.86 -11.81 14.34
C THR A 25 -16.24 -10.43 14.13
N VAL A 26 -16.52 -9.82 12.97
CA VAL A 26 -16.04 -8.47 12.64
C VAL A 26 -17.20 -7.51 12.46
N GLY A 27 -16.99 -6.26 12.86
CA GLY A 27 -17.99 -5.20 12.78
C GLY A 27 -17.37 -3.84 12.52
N ASN A 28 -18.20 -2.79 12.53
CA ASN A 28 -17.77 -1.39 12.44
C ASN A 28 -16.85 -1.12 11.25
N LYS A 29 -17.25 -1.59 10.06
CA LYS A 29 -16.52 -1.33 8.80
C LYS A 29 -16.33 0.16 8.58
N THR A 30 -15.09 0.60 8.48
CA THR A 30 -14.73 2.01 8.24
C THR A 30 -13.69 2.10 7.14
N LYS A 31 -13.88 3.00 6.16
CA LYS A 31 -12.85 3.30 5.18
C LYS A 31 -11.76 4.13 5.88
N LEU A 32 -10.60 3.53 6.08
CA LEU A 32 -9.47 4.16 6.76
C LEU A 32 -8.59 4.94 5.79
N ILE A 33 -8.28 4.35 4.64
CA ILE A 33 -7.45 4.95 3.60
C ILE A 33 -8.19 4.87 2.29
N ASP A 34 -8.25 6.00 1.60
CA ASP A 34 -8.68 6.10 0.20
C ASP A 34 -7.49 6.59 -0.60
N ALA A 35 -6.99 5.76 -1.52
CA ALA A 35 -5.84 6.14 -2.35
C ALA A 35 -6.18 7.29 -3.30
N ALA A 36 -7.46 7.50 -3.60
CA ALA A 36 -7.95 8.51 -4.54
C ALA A 36 -7.16 8.50 -5.87
N ASP A 37 -6.85 9.67 -6.40
CA ASP A 37 -6.03 9.82 -7.60
C ASP A 37 -4.52 9.87 -7.31
N GLN A 38 -4.11 9.67 -6.04
CA GLN A 38 -2.75 9.92 -5.59
C GLN A 38 -1.80 8.74 -5.80
N GLY A 39 -2.33 7.54 -5.94
CA GLY A 39 -1.52 6.35 -6.13
C GLY A 39 -2.30 5.05 -6.02
N ALA A 40 -1.62 3.93 -6.11
CA ALA A 40 -2.22 2.61 -6.01
C ALA A 40 -1.66 1.85 -4.81
N LEU A 41 -2.54 1.51 -3.89
CA LEU A 41 -2.27 0.58 -2.78
C LEU A 41 -2.00 -0.84 -3.30
N ASP A 42 -1.07 -1.53 -2.65
CA ASP A 42 -0.81 -2.95 -2.83
C ASP A 42 -0.67 -3.63 -1.45
N GLY A 43 0.24 -4.59 -1.27
CA GLY A 43 0.46 -5.23 0.03
C GLY A 43 0.85 -4.24 1.13
N PHE A 44 0.50 -4.53 2.38
CA PHE A 44 0.82 -3.66 3.50
C PHE A 44 1.15 -4.43 4.78
N LYS A 45 1.80 -3.76 5.72
CA LYS A 45 2.06 -4.22 7.09
C LYS A 45 1.77 -3.13 8.10
N VAL A 46 1.51 -3.54 9.33
CA VAL A 46 1.26 -2.63 10.47
C VAL A 46 2.49 -2.65 11.38
N ASP A 47 2.91 -1.50 11.88
CA ASP A 47 3.92 -1.40 12.92
C ASP A 47 3.32 -1.40 14.33
N ARG A 48 4.18 -1.37 15.36
CA ARG A 48 3.74 -1.40 16.77
C ARG A 48 2.95 -0.17 17.19
N ASP A 49 3.14 0.95 16.50
CA ASP A 49 2.42 2.20 16.77
C ASP A 49 1.10 2.27 15.99
N GLY A 50 0.78 1.22 15.21
CA GLY A 50 -0.44 1.11 14.42
C GLY A 50 -0.37 1.83 13.08
N ASN A 51 0.81 2.29 12.63
CA ASN A 51 0.95 2.86 11.31
C ASN A 51 0.91 1.75 10.24
N LEU A 52 0.30 2.06 9.11
CA LEU A 52 0.19 1.15 7.97
C LEU A 52 1.25 1.52 6.93
N TRP A 53 2.16 0.61 6.69
CA TRP A 53 3.21 0.70 5.69
C TRP A 53 2.72 -0.01 4.44
N CYS A 54 2.47 0.74 3.37
CA CYS A 54 1.75 0.26 2.19
C CYS A 54 2.65 0.30 0.95
N GLY A 55 2.70 -0.80 0.21
CA GLY A 55 3.22 -0.79 -1.15
C GLY A 55 2.43 0.23 -1.98
N TRP A 56 3.15 1.08 -2.69
CA TRP A 56 2.60 2.24 -3.36
C TRP A 56 3.21 2.42 -4.75
N GLY A 57 2.46 2.99 -5.64
CA GLY A 57 2.96 3.30 -6.99
C GLY A 57 1.96 4.07 -7.83
N SER A 58 2.34 4.32 -9.07
CA SER A 58 1.48 5.00 -10.04
C SER A 58 0.19 4.21 -10.28
N ASN A 59 -0.94 4.92 -10.31
CA ASN A 59 -2.29 4.34 -10.41
C ASN A 59 -2.73 4.14 -11.87
N GLY A 60 -1.88 3.56 -12.71
CA GLY A 60 -2.17 3.42 -14.13
C GLY A 60 -3.33 2.49 -14.48
N ALA A 61 -3.70 1.58 -13.58
CA ALA A 61 -4.64 0.52 -13.91
C ALA A 61 -6.11 0.88 -13.68
N LEU A 62 -6.43 1.90 -12.89
CA LEU A 62 -7.82 2.13 -12.44
C LEU A 62 -8.58 3.23 -13.20
N GLN A 63 -7.88 4.09 -13.93
CA GLN A 63 -8.52 5.24 -14.59
C GLN A 63 -8.08 5.46 -16.04
N ALA A 64 -7.25 4.59 -16.60
CA ALA A 64 -6.81 4.74 -17.97
C ALA A 64 -7.89 4.21 -18.93
N GLU A 65 -8.30 5.04 -19.87
CA GLU A 65 -8.91 4.54 -21.08
C GLU A 65 -7.92 3.61 -21.77
N ALA A 66 -8.32 2.36 -21.97
CA ALA A 66 -7.49 1.40 -22.68
C ALA A 66 -7.35 1.86 -24.13
N SER A 67 -6.15 2.21 -24.56
CA SER A 67 -5.87 2.36 -25.97
C SER A 67 -5.54 1.02 -26.59
N GLU A 68 -6.05 0.71 -27.78
CA GLU A 68 -5.63 -0.47 -28.54
C GLU A 68 -4.36 -0.16 -29.33
N GLN A 69 -3.28 -0.87 -29.01
CA GLN A 69 -2.07 -0.87 -29.84
C GLN A 69 -1.75 -2.31 -30.27
N GLY A 70 -1.83 -2.57 -31.55
CA GLY A 70 -1.51 -3.90 -32.11
C GLY A 70 -2.39 -5.03 -31.60
N GLY A 71 -3.69 -4.80 -31.37
CA GLY A 71 -4.64 -5.79 -30.83
C GLY A 71 -4.50 -6.09 -29.35
N ARG A 72 -3.72 -5.27 -28.60
CA ARG A 72 -3.57 -5.37 -27.14
C ARG A 72 -4.10 -4.11 -26.47
N LYS A 73 -4.84 -4.30 -25.36
CA LYS A 73 -5.24 -3.18 -24.50
C LYS A 73 -4.02 -2.68 -23.74
N VAL A 74 -3.62 -1.46 -24.01
CA VAL A 74 -2.53 -0.78 -23.31
C VAL A 74 -3.14 0.27 -22.38
N PHE A 75 -2.82 0.19 -21.10
CA PHE A 75 -3.25 1.17 -20.08
C PHE A 75 -2.15 2.21 -19.91
N GLN A 76 -2.52 3.48 -19.99
CA GLN A 76 -1.57 4.54 -19.65
C GLN A 76 -1.45 4.66 -18.11
N LEU A 77 -0.23 4.73 -17.63
CA LEU A 77 0.06 5.01 -16.22
C LEU A 77 -0.33 6.46 -15.90
N LYS A 78 -1.17 6.66 -14.87
CA LYS A 78 -1.39 7.99 -14.30
C LYS A 78 -0.36 8.29 -13.23
N GLY A 79 0.15 9.50 -13.23
CA GLY A 79 1.20 9.94 -12.33
C GLY A 79 2.59 9.55 -12.82
N LYS A 80 3.58 10.13 -12.18
CA LYS A 80 4.98 9.88 -12.50
C LYS A 80 5.50 8.79 -11.57
N PRO A 81 5.99 7.65 -12.09
CA PRO A 81 6.55 6.58 -11.25
C PRO A 81 7.61 7.09 -10.29
N GLU A 82 8.50 7.96 -10.74
CA GLU A 82 9.57 8.56 -9.94
C GLU A 82 9.07 9.40 -8.75
N GLU A 83 7.83 9.85 -8.77
CA GLU A 83 7.20 10.60 -7.67
C GLU A 83 6.35 9.72 -6.75
N LEU A 84 5.85 8.60 -7.26
CA LEU A 84 4.86 7.77 -6.57
C LEU A 84 5.41 6.43 -6.12
N ASP A 85 6.34 5.82 -6.86
CA ASP A 85 6.77 4.45 -6.59
C ASP A 85 7.52 4.31 -5.25
N GLY A 86 7.16 3.29 -4.49
CA GLY A 86 7.78 2.99 -3.22
C GLY A 86 6.84 2.50 -2.12
N VAL A 87 6.99 3.07 -0.93
CA VAL A 87 6.17 2.74 0.24
C VAL A 87 5.58 4.01 0.84
N MET A 88 4.26 4.06 0.95
CA MET A 88 3.55 5.13 1.64
C MET A 88 3.18 4.68 3.05
N VAL A 89 3.45 5.52 4.04
CA VAL A 89 3.12 5.23 5.44
C VAL A 89 1.96 6.11 5.88
N PHE A 90 0.94 5.47 6.43
CA PHE A 90 -0.24 6.13 6.97
C PHE A 90 -0.32 5.90 8.49
N ASN A 91 -0.69 6.93 9.23
CA ASN A 91 -0.93 6.79 10.67
C ASN A 91 -2.26 6.04 10.95
N PRO A 92 -2.57 5.70 12.23
CA PRO A 92 -3.82 5.01 12.59
C PRO A 92 -5.11 5.75 12.22
N GLN A 93 -5.03 7.04 11.91
CA GLN A 93 -6.15 7.86 11.44
C GLN A 93 -6.25 7.92 9.91
N GLY A 94 -5.39 7.19 9.19
CA GLY A 94 -5.38 7.14 7.72
C GLY A 94 -4.72 8.35 7.04
N LYS A 95 -4.00 9.20 7.80
CA LYS A 95 -3.24 10.32 7.25
C LYS A 95 -1.86 9.85 6.80
N ALA A 96 -1.45 10.18 5.56
CA ALA A 96 -0.10 9.94 5.07
C ALA A 96 0.92 10.75 5.89
N ILE A 97 1.96 10.08 6.40
CA ILE A 97 2.99 10.66 7.26
C ILE A 97 4.40 10.50 6.71
N ALA A 98 4.65 9.54 5.83
CA ALA A 98 5.95 9.34 5.21
C ALA A 98 5.83 8.65 3.86
N HIS A 99 6.82 8.90 2.98
CA HIS A 99 6.96 8.22 1.70
C HIS A 99 8.43 7.79 1.51
N ILE A 100 8.65 6.49 1.41
CA ILE A 100 9.93 5.92 1.01
C ILE A 100 9.91 5.75 -0.50
N ARG A 101 10.67 6.57 -1.21
CA ARG A 101 10.76 6.48 -2.67
C ARG A 101 11.66 5.34 -3.08
N LEU A 102 11.21 4.54 -4.04
CA LEU A 102 11.97 3.50 -4.70
C LEU A 102 12.02 3.77 -6.20
N PRO A 103 13.03 3.26 -6.90
CA PRO A 103 13.12 3.43 -8.35
C PRO A 103 12.08 2.61 -9.12
N GLU A 104 11.26 1.83 -8.42
CA GLU A 104 10.21 0.99 -8.98
C GLU A 104 9.09 0.75 -7.95
N ARG A 105 7.93 0.36 -8.45
CA ARG A 105 6.75 0.10 -7.63
C ARG A 105 7.00 -1.01 -6.61
N CYS A 106 6.59 -0.79 -5.36
CA CYS A 106 6.58 -1.79 -4.32
C CYS A 106 5.25 -2.53 -4.28
N ALA A 107 5.28 -3.85 -4.47
CA ALA A 107 4.08 -4.69 -4.44
C ALA A 107 3.75 -5.17 -3.02
N ASN A 108 4.76 -5.49 -2.21
CA ASN A 108 4.56 -5.98 -0.85
C ASN A 108 5.80 -5.70 0.01
N LEU A 109 5.63 -5.79 1.32
CA LEU A 109 6.71 -5.54 2.25
C LEU A 109 6.54 -6.34 3.55
N CYS A 110 7.62 -6.48 4.30
CA CYS A 110 7.57 -7.04 5.65
C CYS A 110 8.67 -6.44 6.53
N PHE A 111 8.41 -6.41 7.82
CA PHE A 111 9.43 -6.16 8.82
C PHE A 111 10.16 -7.45 9.15
N GLY A 112 11.44 -7.34 9.52
CA GLY A 112 12.25 -8.47 9.93
C GLY A 112 13.56 -8.02 10.57
N GLY A 113 14.49 -8.97 10.67
CA GLY A 113 15.75 -8.80 11.41
C GLY A 113 15.58 -9.00 12.91
N PRO A 114 16.69 -9.05 13.68
CA PRO A 114 16.66 -9.40 15.11
C PRO A 114 15.82 -8.44 15.96
N LYS A 115 15.69 -7.17 15.55
CA LYS A 115 14.90 -6.14 16.24
C LYS A 115 13.55 -5.89 15.57
N ASN A 116 13.20 -6.62 14.49
CA ASN A 116 12.00 -6.43 13.71
C ASN A 116 11.83 -4.97 13.18
N ASN A 117 12.94 -4.34 12.83
CA ASN A 117 13.01 -2.97 12.33
C ASN A 117 13.74 -2.84 10.99
N ARG A 118 13.98 -3.96 10.32
CA ARG A 118 14.49 -3.97 8.96
C ARG A 118 13.32 -4.20 8.01
N LEU A 119 12.98 -3.18 7.25
CA LEU A 119 11.91 -3.23 6.27
C LEU A 119 12.45 -3.85 4.98
N TYR A 120 11.86 -4.94 4.54
CA TYR A 120 12.10 -5.57 3.24
C TYR A 120 10.95 -5.20 2.32
N MET A 121 11.27 -4.75 1.10
CA MET A 121 10.32 -4.23 0.14
C MET A 121 10.48 -4.99 -1.18
N ALA A 122 9.48 -5.83 -1.49
CA ALA A 122 9.43 -6.59 -2.74
C ALA A 122 8.83 -5.70 -3.84
N SER A 123 9.68 -5.30 -4.76
CA SER A 123 9.33 -4.44 -5.87
C SER A 123 9.28 -5.20 -7.20
N SER A 124 9.03 -4.51 -8.30
CA SER A 124 8.78 -5.14 -9.61
C SER A 124 9.91 -6.06 -10.08
N HIS A 125 11.16 -5.68 -9.82
CA HIS A 125 12.35 -6.43 -10.27
C HIS A 125 13.36 -6.68 -9.16
N SER A 126 13.22 -6.01 -8.01
CA SER A 126 14.25 -5.99 -6.96
C SER A 126 13.67 -6.20 -5.58
N LEU A 127 14.49 -6.67 -4.66
CA LEU A 127 14.23 -6.69 -3.23
C LEU A 127 15.07 -5.62 -2.55
N TYR A 128 14.43 -4.62 -1.98
CA TYR A 128 15.09 -3.57 -1.22
C TYR A 128 15.02 -3.85 0.27
N ALA A 129 15.97 -3.31 1.02
CA ALA A 129 15.95 -3.37 2.48
C ALA A 129 16.41 -2.04 3.07
N LEU A 130 15.74 -1.60 4.13
CA LEU A 130 16.02 -0.36 4.84
C LEU A 130 15.87 -0.60 6.34
N TYR A 131 16.81 -0.08 7.16
CA TYR A 131 16.58 0.02 8.59
C TYR A 131 15.73 1.25 8.89
N VAL A 132 14.72 1.07 9.71
CA VAL A 132 13.79 2.11 10.15
C VAL A 132 13.72 2.15 11.69
N GLU A 133 13.26 3.27 12.25
CA GLU A 133 13.02 3.37 13.70
C GLU A 133 11.78 2.58 14.13
N ALA A 134 10.79 2.42 13.24
CA ALA A 134 9.59 1.65 13.50
C ALA A 134 9.89 0.15 13.60
N HIS A 135 9.10 -0.55 14.41
CA HIS A 135 9.17 -2.00 14.57
C HIS A 135 7.86 -2.63 14.08
N GLY A 136 7.94 -3.73 13.36
CA GLY A 136 6.76 -4.49 12.96
C GLY A 136 5.93 -4.94 14.16
N ALA A 137 4.61 -4.97 13.99
CA ALA A 137 3.68 -5.38 15.05
C ALA A 137 3.79 -6.88 15.39
N VAL A 138 4.23 -7.70 14.47
CA VAL A 138 4.47 -9.16 14.58
C VAL A 138 5.75 -9.53 13.88
#